data_ab11bbf49fa85ce5b86c5f044861f432
#
_entry.id   ab11bbf49fa85ce5b86c5f044861f432
#
_cell.length_a   1.000
_cell.length_b   1.000
_cell.length_c   1.000
_cell.angle_alpha   90.00
_cell.angle_beta   90.00
_cell.angle_gamma   90.00
#
_symmetry.space_group_name_H-M   'P 1'
#
loop_
_entity.id
_entity.type
_entity.pdbx_description
1 polymer ?
#
loop_
_entity_poly.entity_id
_entity_poly.type
_entity_poly.pdbx_seq_one_letter_code
_entity_poly.pdbx_strand_id
1 'polypeptide(L)'
;ISKGIAYVQLIPLRIPPGKHGRWLIMIGGFRSRKEAFNFTSIMQNRSKKSRVVRGWHGDRNRYRVQLEGFRSRQRAINLKNLLKRKGYDAFLVRIG
;
A
#
# COMPACT_ATOMS: atom_id res chain seq x y z
N ILE A 1 -8.66 -7.79 -19.79
CA ILE A 1 -9.47 -6.76 -19.21
C ILE A 1 -8.66 -5.90 -18.31
N SER A 2 -9.06 -4.72 -18.26
CA SER A 2 -8.38 -3.68 -17.52
C SER A 2 -8.76 -3.61 -16.03
N LYS A 3 -9.08 -4.73 -15.41
CA LYS A 3 -9.48 -4.73 -14.01
C LYS A 3 -8.41 -4.14 -13.10
N GLY A 4 -7.14 -4.45 -13.36
CA GLY A 4 -6.05 -3.88 -12.57
C GLY A 4 -5.95 -2.38 -12.72
N ILE A 5 -6.14 -1.87 -13.93
CA ILE A 5 -6.12 -0.45 -14.21
C ILE A 5 -7.31 0.24 -13.53
N ALA A 6 -8.50 -0.39 -13.59
CA ALA A 6 -9.67 0.15 -12.93
C ALA A 6 -9.46 0.25 -11.42
N TYR A 7 -8.84 -0.75 -10.81
CA TYR A 7 -8.56 -0.72 -9.39
C TYR A 7 -7.63 0.43 -9.03
N VAL A 8 -6.59 0.64 -9.81
CA VAL A 8 -5.66 1.74 -9.57
C VAL A 8 -6.40 3.08 -9.59
N GLN A 9 -7.32 3.24 -10.51
CA GLN A 9 -8.09 4.48 -10.63
C GLN A 9 -9.11 4.63 -9.49
N LEU A 10 -9.64 3.52 -8.98
CA LEU A 10 -10.65 3.55 -7.93
C LEU A 10 -10.08 3.67 -6.53
N ILE A 11 -8.80 3.34 -6.35
CA ILE A 11 -8.16 3.46 -5.05
C ILE A 11 -7.96 4.93 -4.71
N PRO A 12 -8.55 5.43 -3.61
CA PRO A 12 -8.33 6.81 -3.22
C PRO A 12 -6.94 6.98 -2.62
N LEU A 13 -6.02 7.46 -3.43
CA LEU A 13 -4.65 7.71 -2.98
C LEU A 13 -4.64 8.98 -2.13
N ARG A 14 -4.15 8.86 -0.91
CA ARG A 14 -4.11 9.98 0.03
C ARG A 14 -2.72 10.59 0.06
N ILE A 15 -2.22 10.95 -1.12
CA ILE A 15 -0.87 11.47 -1.30
C ILE A 15 -0.96 12.84 -1.93
N PRO A 16 -0.42 13.89 -1.29
CA PRO A 16 -0.34 15.20 -1.92
C PRO A 16 0.50 15.12 -3.19
N PRO A 17 0.08 15.74 -4.28
CA PRO A 17 0.80 15.67 -5.54
C PRO A 17 2.25 16.16 -5.41
N GLY A 18 3.18 15.44 -6.04
CA GLY A 18 4.55 15.86 -6.17
C GLY A 18 5.40 15.78 -4.92
N LYS A 19 4.88 15.31 -3.79
CA LYS A 19 5.62 15.33 -2.53
C LYS A 19 6.23 13.99 -2.13
N HIS A 20 5.89 12.92 -2.80
CA HIS A 20 6.33 11.57 -2.43
C HIS A 20 6.98 10.88 -3.60
N GLY A 21 7.57 9.71 -3.33
CA GLY A 21 8.14 8.90 -4.38
C GLY A 21 7.11 8.41 -5.38
N ARG A 22 7.59 7.91 -6.51
CA ARG A 22 6.74 7.49 -7.63
C ARG A 22 5.98 6.19 -7.38
N TRP A 23 6.31 5.47 -6.33
CA TRP A 23 5.77 4.15 -6.08
C TRP A 23 5.24 4.07 -4.67
N LEU A 24 4.15 3.34 -4.53
CA LEU A 24 3.67 2.98 -3.20
C LEU A 24 3.33 1.50 -3.18
N ILE A 25 3.23 0.96 -1.98
CA ILE A 25 2.83 -0.43 -1.77
C ILE A 25 1.50 -0.42 -1.05
N MET A 26 0.51 -1.11 -1.60
CA MET A 26 -0.78 -1.30 -0.97
C MET A 26 -0.80 -2.68 -0.34
N ILE A 27 -1.13 -2.74 0.94
CA ILE A 27 -1.05 -3.97 1.72
C ILE A 27 -2.41 -4.30 2.30
N GLY A 28 -2.79 -5.56 2.20
CA GLY A 28 -4.01 -6.07 2.80
C GLY A 28 -3.73 -7.25 3.72
N GLY A 29 -4.79 -7.85 4.25
CA GLY A 29 -4.68 -8.99 5.14
C GLY A 29 -4.88 -8.64 6.60
N PHE A 30 -5.38 -7.44 6.89
CA PHE A 30 -5.62 -7.00 8.26
C PHE A 30 -7.08 -7.28 8.64
N ARG A 31 -7.25 -7.91 9.80
CA ARG A 31 -8.60 -8.27 10.30
C ARG A 31 -9.32 -7.06 10.89
N SER A 32 -8.58 -6.10 11.39
CA SER A 32 -9.15 -4.94 12.04
C SER A 32 -8.31 -3.70 11.78
N ARG A 33 -8.90 -2.55 12.04
CA ARG A 33 -8.20 -1.29 11.94
C ARG A 33 -7.01 -1.24 12.89
N LYS A 34 -7.16 -1.84 14.07
CA LYS A 34 -6.10 -1.89 15.07
C LYS A 34 -4.87 -2.64 14.55
N GLU A 35 -5.08 -3.78 13.89
CA GLU A 35 -3.97 -4.53 13.29
C GLU A 35 -3.26 -3.70 12.22
N ALA A 36 -4.02 -2.99 11.39
CA ALA A 36 -3.45 -2.14 10.36
C ALA A 36 -2.62 -1.01 10.98
N PHE A 37 -3.11 -0.38 12.03
CA PHE A 37 -2.37 0.65 12.73
C PHE A 37 -1.08 0.10 13.36
N ASN A 38 -1.14 -1.06 13.98
CA ASN A 38 0.05 -1.69 14.56
C ASN A 38 1.11 -1.94 13.48
N PHE A 39 0.67 -2.36 12.30
CA PHE A 39 1.56 -2.58 11.19
C PHE A 39 2.24 -1.28 10.74
N THR A 40 1.51 -0.17 10.72
CA THR A 40 2.13 1.12 10.34
C THR A 40 3.23 1.49 11.30
N SER A 41 3.06 1.24 12.60
CA SER A 41 4.09 1.51 13.59
C SER A 41 5.35 0.69 13.35
N ILE A 42 5.18 -0.58 12.97
CA ILE A 42 6.31 -1.46 12.66
C ILE A 42 7.06 -0.97 11.43
N MET A 43 6.35 -0.42 10.45
CA MET A 43 6.92 -0.05 9.16
C MET A 43 7.50 1.37 9.12
N GLN A 44 7.39 2.14 10.17
CA GLN A 44 7.88 3.53 10.17
C GLN A 44 9.35 3.65 9.80
N ASN A 45 10.16 2.65 10.14
CA ASN A 45 11.59 2.69 9.83
C ASN A 45 11.89 2.26 8.39
N ARG A 46 10.93 1.66 7.69
CA ARG A 46 11.15 1.14 6.34
C ARG A 46 10.45 1.97 5.26
N SER A 47 9.52 2.81 5.67
CA SER A 47 8.80 3.67 4.78
C SER A 47 8.73 5.06 5.39
N LYS A 48 8.92 6.08 4.57
CA LYS A 48 8.84 7.45 5.04
C LYS A 48 7.44 7.78 5.53
N LYS A 49 6.45 7.10 5.03
CA LYS A 49 5.07 7.36 5.40
C LYS A 49 4.24 6.11 5.23
N SER A 50 3.45 5.82 6.23
CA SER A 50 2.50 4.72 6.17
C SER A 50 1.16 5.20 6.69
N ARG A 51 0.08 4.76 6.04
CA ARG A 51 -1.28 5.17 6.39
C ARG A 51 -2.21 3.99 6.36
N VAL A 52 -3.17 3.99 7.29
CA VAL A 52 -4.29 3.07 7.21
C VAL A 52 -5.33 3.67 6.29
N VAL A 53 -5.77 2.90 5.31
CA VAL A 53 -6.81 3.33 4.38
C VAL A 53 -7.90 2.26 4.33
N ARG A 54 -9.08 2.65 3.89
CA ARG A 54 -10.17 1.70 3.69
C ARG A 54 -9.98 0.98 2.36
N GLY A 55 -10.43 -0.27 2.32
CA GLY A 55 -10.50 -0.98 1.07
C GLY A 55 -11.48 -0.30 0.10
N TRP A 56 -11.30 -0.55 -1.17
CA TRP A 56 -12.19 -0.02 -2.20
C TRP A 56 -13.51 -0.80 -2.22
N HIS A 57 -14.49 -0.29 -2.95
CA HIS A 57 -15.76 -0.97 -3.10
C HIS A 57 -15.55 -2.36 -3.74
N GLY A 58 -16.03 -3.38 -3.07
CA GLY A 58 -15.84 -4.75 -3.52
C GLY A 58 -14.52 -5.37 -3.09
N ASP A 59 -13.69 -4.62 -2.36
CA ASP A 59 -12.44 -5.16 -1.85
C ASP A 59 -12.71 -6.20 -0.77
N ARG A 60 -11.95 -7.28 -0.84
CA ARG A 60 -11.96 -8.34 0.17
C ARG A 60 -11.43 -7.83 1.50
N ASN A 61 -10.53 -6.86 1.47
CA ASN A 61 -9.90 -6.30 2.65
C ASN A 61 -10.62 -5.02 3.08
N ARG A 62 -11.10 -5.02 4.32
CA ARG A 62 -11.79 -3.86 4.86
C ARG A 62 -10.84 -2.71 5.16
N TYR A 63 -9.65 -3.04 5.63
CA TYR A 63 -8.60 -2.07 5.93
C TYR A 63 -7.32 -2.47 5.22
N ARG A 64 -6.64 -1.48 4.69
CA ARG A 64 -5.36 -1.68 4.02
C ARG A 64 -4.36 -0.67 4.58
N VAL A 65 -3.09 -0.94 4.32
CA VAL A 65 -2.01 -0.02 4.67
C VAL A 65 -1.36 0.43 3.38
N GLN A 66 -1.12 1.73 3.28
CA GLN A 66 -0.49 2.36 2.12
C GLN A 66 0.90 2.83 2.57
N LEU A 67 1.95 2.24 1.99
CA LEU A 67 3.33 2.64 2.24
C LEU A 67 3.80 3.51 1.10
N GLU A 68 4.25 4.72 1.43
CA GLU A 68 4.63 5.75 0.46
C GLU A 68 6.13 6.04 0.52
N GLY A 69 6.60 6.86 -0.42
CA GLY A 69 7.94 7.38 -0.35
C GLY A 69 8.99 6.57 -1.10
N PHE A 70 8.59 5.66 -1.95
CA PHE A 70 9.53 4.86 -2.73
C PHE A 70 9.82 5.54 -4.06
N ARG A 71 11.03 6.04 -4.23
CA ARG A 71 11.48 6.56 -5.52
C ARG A 71 12.04 5.47 -6.40
N SER A 72 12.58 4.43 -5.79
CA SER A 72 13.13 3.30 -6.52
C SER A 72 12.09 2.20 -6.65
N ARG A 73 11.80 1.84 -7.89
CA ARG A 73 10.89 0.73 -8.18
C ARG A 73 11.43 -0.57 -7.56
N GLN A 74 12.74 -0.78 -7.67
CA GLN A 74 13.37 -2.00 -7.16
C GLN A 74 13.21 -2.12 -5.65
N ARG A 75 13.41 -1.04 -4.91
CA ARG A 75 13.23 -1.06 -3.46
C ARG A 75 11.80 -1.37 -3.07
N ALA A 76 10.86 -0.77 -3.79
CA ALA A 76 9.44 -1.04 -3.55
C ALA A 76 9.10 -2.51 -3.84
N ILE A 77 9.61 -3.05 -4.93
CA ILE A 77 9.41 -4.45 -5.28
C ILE A 77 9.98 -5.37 -4.22
N ASN A 78 11.19 -5.09 -3.76
CA ASN A 78 11.84 -5.92 -2.75
C ASN A 78 11.03 -5.99 -1.47
N LEU A 79 10.54 -4.86 -1.00
CA LEU A 79 9.71 -4.82 0.20
C LEU A 79 8.35 -5.49 -0.04
N LYS A 80 7.74 -5.24 -1.19
CA LYS A 80 6.48 -5.89 -1.54
C LYS A 80 6.64 -7.41 -1.52
N ASN A 81 7.71 -7.93 -2.11
CA ASN A 81 7.94 -9.36 -2.16
C ASN A 81 8.17 -9.94 -0.76
N LEU A 82 8.89 -9.22 0.08
CA LEU A 82 9.09 -9.63 1.47
C LEU A 82 7.75 -9.74 2.19
N LEU A 83 6.88 -8.75 2.02
CA LEU A 83 5.57 -8.74 2.66
C LEU A 83 4.69 -9.89 2.16
N LYS A 84 4.75 -10.18 0.86
CA LYS A 84 4.01 -11.31 0.30
C LYS A 84 4.49 -12.61 0.90
N ARG A 85 5.80 -12.78 1.08
CA ARG A 85 6.33 -13.99 1.72
C ARG A 85 5.88 -14.14 3.16
N LYS A 86 5.59 -13.03 3.84
CA LYS A 86 5.07 -13.04 5.20
C LYS A 86 3.56 -13.26 5.27
N GLY A 87 2.91 -13.39 4.13
CA GLY A 87 1.48 -13.68 4.08
C GLY A 87 0.58 -12.48 3.86
N TYR A 88 1.13 -11.29 3.66
CA TYR A 88 0.33 -10.11 3.39
C TYR A 88 -0.07 -10.04 1.92
N ASP A 89 -1.23 -9.48 1.67
CA ASP A 89 -1.69 -9.17 0.31
C ASP A 89 -1.09 -7.82 -0.09
N ALA A 90 0.04 -7.84 -0.77
CA ALA A 90 0.78 -6.63 -1.11
C ALA A 90 0.93 -6.49 -2.62
N PHE A 91 0.73 -5.28 -3.13
CA PHE A 91 0.98 -5.00 -4.53
C PHE A 91 1.51 -3.59 -4.72
N LEU A 92 2.17 -3.40 -5.86
CA LEU A 92 2.82 -2.14 -6.20
C LEU A 92 1.85 -1.25 -6.94
N VAL A 93 1.87 0.05 -6.60
CA VAL A 93 1.08 1.06 -7.31
C VAL A 93 2.01 2.15 -7.77
N ARG A 94 1.91 2.52 -9.03
CA ARG A 94 2.65 3.64 -9.59
C ARG A 94 1.85 4.92 -9.40
N ILE A 95 2.54 5.96 -8.95
CA ILE A 95 1.96 7.28 -8.75
C ILE A 95 2.42 8.21 -9.87
N GLY A 96 1.48 8.76 -10.58
CA GLY A 96 1.75 9.77 -11.60
C GLY A 96 2.47 9.32 -12.84
#